data_979d4b70bf915b69097577533ab2399c
#
_entry.id   979d4b70bf915b69097577533ab2399c
#
_cell.length_a   1.000
_cell.length_b   1.000
_cell.length_c   1.000
_cell.angle_alpha   90.00
_cell.angle_beta   90.00
_cell.angle_gamma   90.00
#
_symmetry.space_group_name_H-M   'P 1'
#
loop_
_entity.id
_entity.type
_entity.pdbx_description
1 polymer ?
#
loop_
_entity_poly.entity_id
_entity_poly.type
_entity_poly.pdbx_seq_one_letter_code
_entity_poly.pdbx_strand_id
1 'polypeptide(L)'
;MARTSPYRWASPGDLNAFFGLSIDNLAVLVLTVSLLATVFGYPAQFALSHLVPGTAVGVVVGDLIFTWMAFRLASRTGRSDITAMPLGLDTPSTFGMVFFVIGPAFAEAVAGGMDQEAAARRAWHIGMCSIVASGVFKMACAFVAGPVRRLVPRAALLGSLTAIALALITFLPAWWRSSAPARSAGSFRGRRCSAA
;
A
#
# COMPACT_ATOMS: atom_id res chain seq x y z
N MET A 1 10.32 -42.85 -18.29
CA MET A 1 10.33 -42.51 -16.85
C MET A 1 10.83 -41.07 -16.70
N ALA A 2 9.94 -40.11 -16.56
CA ALA A 2 10.31 -38.73 -16.31
C ALA A 2 10.86 -38.62 -14.89
N ARG A 3 12.13 -38.23 -14.74
CA ARG A 3 12.71 -37.89 -13.45
C ARG A 3 11.94 -36.71 -12.90
N THR A 4 11.10 -36.94 -11.90
CA THR A 4 10.50 -35.87 -11.09
C THR A 4 11.64 -35.22 -10.32
N SER A 5 12.10 -34.05 -10.78
CA SER A 5 13.05 -33.27 -9.99
C SER A 5 12.36 -32.88 -8.68
N PRO A 6 13.00 -33.10 -7.52
CA PRO A 6 12.40 -32.70 -6.25
C PRO A 6 12.10 -31.20 -6.26
N TYR A 7 10.94 -30.83 -5.74
CA TYR A 7 10.55 -29.43 -5.59
C TYR A 7 11.61 -28.71 -4.75
N ARG A 8 12.18 -27.61 -5.28
CA ARG A 8 13.24 -26.87 -4.62
C ARG A 8 12.63 -25.88 -3.63
N TRP A 9 13.17 -25.85 -2.42
CA TRP A 9 12.75 -24.92 -1.36
C TRP A 9 13.12 -23.46 -1.68
N ALA A 10 14.19 -23.23 -2.40
CA ALA A 10 14.64 -21.92 -2.81
C ALA A 10 15.42 -21.99 -4.12
N SER A 11 15.31 -20.96 -4.92
CA SER A 11 16.07 -20.73 -6.15
C SER A 11 16.75 -19.36 -6.09
N PRO A 12 17.79 -19.09 -6.89
CA PRO A 12 18.39 -17.76 -6.97
C PRO A 12 17.39 -16.65 -7.36
N GLY A 13 16.36 -17.01 -8.13
CA GLY A 13 15.27 -16.11 -8.49
C GLY A 13 14.44 -15.66 -7.30
N ASP A 14 14.24 -16.53 -6.31
CA ASP A 14 13.46 -16.22 -5.11
C ASP A 14 14.16 -15.17 -4.24
N LEU A 15 15.50 -15.20 -4.19
CA LEU A 15 16.29 -14.20 -3.47
C LEU A 15 16.13 -12.80 -4.10
N ASN A 16 16.20 -12.73 -5.43
CA ASN A 16 15.99 -11.47 -6.14
C ASN A 16 14.56 -10.94 -5.95
N ALA A 17 13.56 -11.81 -6.04
CA ALA A 17 12.16 -11.47 -5.79
C ALA A 17 11.94 -10.98 -4.35
N PHE A 18 12.56 -11.64 -3.37
CA PHE A 18 12.51 -11.23 -1.97
C PHE A 18 13.02 -9.81 -1.75
N PHE A 19 14.21 -9.48 -2.25
CA PHE A 19 14.75 -8.13 -2.12
C PHE A 19 13.91 -7.09 -2.83
N GLY A 20 13.45 -7.36 -4.06
CA GLY A 20 12.59 -6.46 -4.82
C GLY A 20 11.30 -6.14 -4.05
N LEU A 21 10.60 -7.17 -3.59
CA LEU A 21 9.34 -7.01 -2.87
C LEU A 21 9.53 -6.36 -1.49
N SER A 22 10.61 -6.67 -0.79
CA SER A 22 10.91 -6.07 0.52
C SER A 22 11.16 -4.56 0.39
N ILE A 23 11.91 -4.14 -0.62
CA ILE A 23 12.15 -2.71 -0.89
C ILE A 23 10.86 -1.99 -1.26
N ASP A 24 10.02 -2.60 -2.10
CA ASP A 24 8.73 -2.04 -2.49
C ASP A 24 7.80 -1.87 -1.27
N ASN A 25 7.66 -2.90 -0.44
CA ASN A 25 6.88 -2.84 0.79
C ASN A 25 7.39 -1.76 1.76
N LEU A 26 8.72 -1.65 1.94
CA LEU A 26 9.30 -0.60 2.76
C LEU A 26 9.01 0.79 2.20
N ALA A 27 9.13 0.98 0.89
CA ALA A 27 8.83 2.25 0.23
C ALA A 27 7.37 2.66 0.44
N VAL A 28 6.42 1.73 0.28
CA VAL A 28 5.00 1.99 0.51
C VAL A 28 4.70 2.31 1.97
N LEU A 29 5.34 1.63 2.93
CA LEU A 29 5.19 1.93 4.36
C LEU A 29 5.71 3.32 4.72
N VAL A 30 6.92 3.66 4.26
CA VAL A 30 7.50 5.00 4.49
C VAL A 30 6.64 6.08 3.86
N LEU A 31 6.15 5.85 2.65
CA LEU A 31 5.25 6.77 1.96
C LEU A 31 3.94 6.95 2.74
N THR A 32 3.35 5.87 3.24
CA THR A 32 2.11 5.90 4.05
C THR A 32 2.28 6.77 5.29
N VAL A 33 3.33 6.52 6.07
CA VAL A 33 3.63 7.30 7.28
C VAL A 33 3.88 8.77 6.93
N SER A 34 4.66 9.02 5.88
CA SER A 34 4.97 10.38 5.43
C SER A 34 3.71 11.15 4.99
N LEU A 35 2.82 10.52 4.21
CA LEU A 35 1.57 11.14 3.78
C LEU A 35 0.63 11.42 4.95
N LEU A 36 0.46 10.48 5.86
CA LEU A 36 -0.36 10.71 7.06
C LEU A 36 0.17 11.87 7.90
N ALA A 37 1.49 11.94 8.10
CA ALA A 37 2.11 13.00 8.89
C ALA A 37 2.07 14.37 8.18
N THR A 38 2.40 14.43 6.88
CA THR A 38 2.55 15.69 6.16
C THR A 38 1.22 16.28 5.71
N VAL A 39 0.25 15.43 5.33
CA VAL A 39 -1.04 15.88 4.78
C VAL A 39 -2.06 16.11 5.89
N PHE A 40 -2.14 15.21 6.87
CA PHE A 40 -3.16 15.23 7.91
C PHE A 40 -2.64 15.64 9.28
N GLY A 41 -1.31 15.79 9.45
CA GLY A 41 -0.72 16.06 10.77
C GLY A 41 -0.80 14.89 11.75
N TYR A 42 -0.99 13.67 11.22
CA TYR A 42 -1.08 12.45 12.03
C TYR A 42 0.25 12.20 12.76
N PRO A 43 0.23 11.80 14.05
CA PRO A 43 1.46 11.55 14.80
C PRO A 43 2.30 10.42 14.18
N ALA A 44 3.45 10.76 13.60
CA ALA A 44 4.32 9.78 12.93
C ALA A 44 4.78 8.67 13.88
N GLN A 45 5.04 9.00 15.14
CA GLN A 45 5.41 8.03 16.16
C GLN A 45 4.33 6.96 16.35
N PHE A 46 3.07 7.37 16.38
CA PHE A 46 1.93 6.45 16.53
C PHE A 46 1.80 5.56 15.27
N ALA A 47 1.96 6.13 14.09
CA ALA A 47 1.96 5.37 12.84
C ALA A 47 3.08 4.32 12.81
N LEU A 48 4.30 4.70 13.19
CA LEU A 48 5.46 3.78 13.23
C LEU A 48 5.29 2.66 14.26
N SER A 49 4.66 2.92 15.39
CA SER A 49 4.50 1.93 16.46
C SER A 49 3.30 0.99 16.28
N HIS A 50 2.28 1.38 15.52
CA HIS A 50 1.04 0.63 15.38
C HIS A 50 0.76 0.17 13.95
N LEU A 51 0.82 1.08 12.95
CA LEU A 51 0.53 0.71 11.56
C LEU A 51 1.63 -0.19 10.97
N VAL A 52 2.90 0.20 11.14
CA VAL A 52 4.01 -0.52 10.52
C VAL A 52 4.14 -1.95 11.02
N PRO A 53 4.18 -2.24 12.34
CA PRO A 53 4.27 -3.62 12.83
C PRO A 53 3.05 -4.45 12.46
N GLY A 54 1.84 -3.89 12.56
CA GLY A 54 0.61 -4.59 12.19
C GLY A 54 0.60 -5.01 10.72
N THR A 55 1.02 -4.12 9.84
CA THR A 55 1.12 -4.40 8.41
C THR A 55 2.19 -5.44 8.11
N ALA A 56 3.37 -5.33 8.73
CA ALA A 56 4.47 -6.29 8.56
C ALA A 56 4.06 -7.71 8.98
N VAL A 57 3.40 -7.85 10.13
CA VAL A 57 2.87 -9.16 10.57
C VAL A 57 1.84 -9.70 9.59
N GLY A 58 0.94 -8.86 9.09
CA GLY A 58 -0.06 -9.26 8.10
C GLY A 58 0.55 -9.80 6.81
N VAL A 59 1.59 -9.14 6.29
CA VAL A 59 2.33 -9.57 5.09
C VAL A 59 3.02 -10.92 5.35
N VAL A 60 3.74 -11.06 6.46
CA VAL A 60 4.44 -12.32 6.82
C VAL A 60 3.46 -13.48 6.94
N VAL A 61 2.33 -13.30 7.63
CA VAL A 61 1.32 -14.35 7.77
C VAL A 61 0.73 -14.73 6.41
N GLY A 62 0.45 -13.75 5.55
CA GLY A 62 -0.04 -14.01 4.20
C GLY A 62 0.96 -14.77 3.34
N ASP A 63 2.23 -14.39 3.36
CA ASP A 63 3.29 -15.07 2.61
C ASP A 63 3.50 -16.51 3.08
N LEU A 64 3.41 -16.76 4.38
CA LEU A 64 3.47 -18.13 4.93
C LEU A 64 2.30 -18.99 4.45
N ILE A 65 1.09 -18.44 4.41
CA ILE A 65 -0.09 -19.14 3.90
C ILE A 65 0.06 -19.48 2.41
N PHE A 66 0.49 -18.50 1.58
CA PHE A 66 0.68 -18.74 0.14
C PHE A 66 1.82 -19.73 -0.13
N THR A 67 2.90 -19.66 0.63
CA THR A 67 3.99 -20.63 0.57
C THR A 67 3.50 -22.03 0.91
N TRP A 68 2.76 -22.19 1.99
CA TRP A 68 2.16 -23.46 2.37
C TRP A 68 1.21 -24.01 1.28
N MET A 69 0.39 -23.15 0.70
CA MET A 69 -0.50 -23.52 -0.40
C MET A 69 0.27 -23.99 -1.64
N ALA A 70 1.37 -23.30 -1.99
CA ALA A 70 2.22 -23.68 -3.12
C ALA A 70 2.85 -25.04 -2.92
N PHE A 71 3.42 -25.32 -1.73
CA PHE A 71 3.96 -26.63 -1.38
C PHE A 71 2.90 -27.75 -1.43
N ARG A 72 1.72 -27.48 -0.88
CA ARG A 72 0.62 -28.45 -0.92
C ARG A 72 0.15 -28.73 -2.35
N LEU A 73 0.11 -27.73 -3.20
CA LEU A 73 -0.26 -27.89 -4.61
C LEU A 73 0.84 -28.66 -5.36
N ALA A 74 2.12 -28.32 -5.17
CA ALA A 74 3.25 -29.01 -5.78
C ALA A 74 3.29 -30.49 -5.42
N SER A 75 3.10 -30.81 -4.13
CA SER A 75 3.06 -32.20 -3.66
C SER A 75 1.87 -33.01 -4.21
N ARG A 76 0.72 -32.38 -4.44
CA ARG A 76 -0.47 -33.04 -5.01
C ARG A 76 -0.38 -33.25 -6.52
N THR A 77 0.24 -32.31 -7.24
CA THR A 77 0.28 -32.34 -8.70
C THR A 77 1.59 -32.92 -9.27
N GLY A 78 2.62 -33.10 -8.41
CA GLY A 78 3.94 -33.56 -8.85
C GLY A 78 4.68 -32.57 -9.75
N ARG A 79 4.20 -31.32 -9.86
CA ARG A 79 4.78 -30.27 -10.70
C ARG A 79 5.88 -29.54 -9.91
N SER A 80 6.99 -29.26 -10.62
CA SER A 80 8.13 -28.50 -10.07
C SER A 80 8.13 -27.02 -10.43
N ASP A 81 7.18 -26.58 -11.29
CA ASP A 81 7.04 -25.20 -11.81
C ASP A 81 6.04 -24.34 -11.01
N ILE A 82 5.59 -24.81 -9.85
CA ILE A 82 4.69 -24.09 -8.97
C ILE A 82 5.52 -23.16 -8.08
N THR A 83 5.18 -21.87 -8.08
CA THR A 83 5.78 -20.85 -7.19
C THR A 83 4.72 -20.29 -6.25
N ALA A 84 5.14 -19.89 -5.06
CA ALA A 84 4.29 -19.12 -4.15
C ALA A 84 4.00 -17.75 -4.76
N MET A 85 2.78 -17.27 -4.59
CA MET A 85 2.44 -15.90 -4.95
C MET A 85 2.93 -14.99 -3.81
N PRO A 86 3.87 -14.07 -4.06
CA PRO A 86 4.32 -13.15 -3.03
C PRO A 86 3.20 -12.16 -2.69
N LEU A 87 3.00 -11.91 -1.40
CA LEU A 87 2.07 -10.90 -0.91
C LEU A 87 2.83 -9.59 -0.70
N GLY A 88 2.42 -8.55 -1.40
CA GLY A 88 2.93 -7.19 -1.22
C GLY A 88 1.83 -6.25 -0.74
N LEU A 89 2.23 -5.06 -0.32
CA LEU A 89 1.30 -3.98 -0.04
C LEU A 89 0.69 -3.49 -1.35
N ASP A 90 -0.63 -3.51 -1.41
CA ASP A 90 -1.39 -2.97 -2.53
C ASP A 90 -1.36 -1.44 -2.47
N THR A 91 -0.54 -0.82 -3.29
CA THR A 91 -0.35 0.64 -3.34
C THR A 91 -1.67 1.41 -3.51
N PRO A 92 -2.57 1.08 -4.46
CA PRO A 92 -3.87 1.75 -4.58
C PRO A 92 -4.71 1.66 -3.31
N SER A 93 -4.80 0.49 -2.68
CA SER A 93 -5.56 0.33 -1.44
C SER A 93 -4.92 1.12 -0.29
N THR A 94 -3.60 1.18 -0.22
CA THR A 94 -2.86 1.94 0.78
C THR A 94 -3.14 3.44 0.65
N PHE A 95 -3.09 3.99 -0.56
CA PHE A 95 -3.50 5.37 -0.81
C PHE A 95 -4.97 5.62 -0.47
N GLY A 96 -5.85 4.69 -0.84
CA GLY A 96 -7.25 4.74 -0.47
C GLY A 96 -7.45 4.83 1.04
N MET A 97 -6.71 4.04 1.80
CA MET A 97 -6.76 4.05 3.27
C MET A 97 -6.27 5.39 3.85
N VAL A 98 -5.19 5.95 3.31
CA VAL A 98 -4.65 7.24 3.78
C VAL A 98 -5.62 8.38 3.52
N PHE A 99 -6.10 8.53 2.27
CA PHE A 99 -6.86 9.71 1.86
C PHE A 99 -8.36 9.63 2.13
N PHE A 100 -8.94 8.43 2.18
CA PHE A 100 -10.40 8.28 2.30
C PHE A 100 -10.85 7.68 3.63
N VAL A 101 -9.93 7.12 4.42
CA VAL A 101 -10.30 6.47 5.69
C VAL A 101 -9.55 7.08 6.87
N ILE A 102 -8.25 6.82 7.01
CA ILE A 102 -7.49 7.18 8.21
C ILE A 102 -7.33 8.70 8.32
N GLY A 103 -6.95 9.37 7.24
CA GLY A 103 -6.74 10.82 7.22
C GLY A 103 -8.00 11.60 7.56
N PRO A 104 -9.12 11.43 6.86
CA PRO A 104 -10.38 12.09 7.18
C PRO A 104 -10.90 11.76 8.58
N ALA A 105 -10.84 10.49 9.03
CA ALA A 105 -11.26 10.10 10.37
C ALA A 105 -10.42 10.79 11.47
N PHE A 106 -9.13 10.97 11.25
CA PHE A 106 -8.25 11.71 12.14
C PHE A 106 -8.61 13.20 12.16
N ALA A 107 -8.75 13.81 10.99
CA ALA A 107 -9.08 15.23 10.85
C ALA A 107 -10.44 15.55 11.52
N GLU A 108 -11.44 14.71 11.33
CA GLU A 108 -12.76 14.84 11.97
C GLU A 108 -12.66 14.73 13.50
N ALA A 109 -11.88 13.78 14.01
CA ALA A 109 -11.71 13.59 15.44
C ALA A 109 -11.01 14.81 16.10
N VAL A 110 -9.99 15.37 15.46
CA VAL A 110 -9.30 16.58 15.91
C VAL A 110 -10.22 17.79 15.84
N ALA A 111 -11.00 17.96 14.77
CA ALA A 111 -11.98 19.03 14.64
C ALA A 111 -13.09 18.93 15.70
N GLY A 112 -13.41 17.73 16.15
CA GLY A 112 -14.32 17.45 17.26
C GLY A 112 -13.74 17.74 18.66
N GLY A 113 -12.52 18.29 18.75
CA GLY A 113 -11.88 18.66 20.01
C GLY A 113 -11.19 17.50 20.75
N MET A 114 -10.96 16.36 20.08
CA MET A 114 -10.21 15.27 20.68
C MET A 114 -8.71 15.58 20.70
N ASP A 115 -8.04 15.10 21.76
CA ASP A 115 -6.58 15.13 21.82
C ASP A 115 -5.94 14.33 20.65
N GLN A 116 -4.76 14.78 20.19
CA GLN A 116 -4.10 14.18 19.02
C GLN A 116 -3.87 12.69 19.14
N GLU A 117 -3.49 12.21 20.33
CA GLU A 117 -3.25 10.78 20.54
C GLU A 117 -4.55 9.98 20.54
N ALA A 118 -5.61 10.50 21.18
CA ALA A 118 -6.93 9.88 21.18
C ALA A 118 -7.53 9.85 19.75
N ALA A 119 -7.38 10.94 18.99
CA ALA A 119 -7.81 11.03 17.61
C ALA A 119 -7.06 10.03 16.72
N ALA A 120 -5.74 9.90 16.90
CA ALA A 120 -4.92 8.94 16.17
C ALA A 120 -5.34 7.50 16.45
N ARG A 121 -5.60 7.18 17.71
CA ARG A 121 -6.10 5.86 18.12
C ARG A 121 -7.46 5.54 17.51
N ARG A 122 -8.39 6.51 17.53
CA ARG A 122 -9.72 6.35 16.90
C ARG A 122 -9.60 6.11 15.40
N ALA A 123 -8.82 6.92 14.69
CA ALA A 123 -8.59 6.78 13.26
C ALA A 123 -7.93 5.43 12.91
N TRP A 124 -7.02 4.96 13.76
CA TRP A 124 -6.41 3.65 13.60
C TRP A 124 -7.42 2.51 13.74
N HIS A 125 -8.31 2.54 14.72
CA HIS A 125 -9.39 1.55 14.88
C HIS A 125 -10.31 1.53 13.65
N ILE A 126 -10.71 2.70 13.14
CA ILE A 126 -11.53 2.82 11.93
C ILE A 126 -10.76 2.22 10.73
N GLY A 127 -9.47 2.52 10.61
CA GLY A 127 -8.61 1.94 9.58
C GLY A 127 -8.56 0.41 9.64
N MET A 128 -8.36 -0.15 10.82
CA MET A 128 -8.33 -1.61 11.00
C MET A 128 -9.67 -2.27 10.62
N CYS A 129 -10.79 -1.71 11.06
CA CYS A 129 -12.12 -2.19 10.66
C CYS A 129 -12.32 -2.12 9.15
N SER A 130 -11.87 -1.05 8.50
CA SER A 130 -11.98 -0.87 7.05
C SER A 130 -11.13 -1.87 6.27
N ILE A 131 -9.92 -2.22 6.76
CA ILE A 131 -9.07 -3.24 6.15
C ILE A 131 -9.74 -4.61 6.23
N VAL A 132 -10.32 -4.97 7.38
CA VAL A 132 -11.03 -6.24 7.54
C VAL A 132 -12.25 -6.29 6.63
N ALA A 133 -13.06 -5.23 6.59
CA ALA A 133 -14.22 -5.13 5.70
C ALA A 133 -13.82 -5.24 4.22
N SER A 134 -12.74 -4.56 3.82
CA SER A 134 -12.16 -4.66 2.46
C SER A 134 -11.68 -6.09 2.14
N GLY A 135 -11.07 -6.77 3.11
CA GLY A 135 -10.64 -8.16 2.96
C GLY A 135 -11.84 -9.11 2.73
N VAL A 136 -12.90 -8.97 3.52
CA VAL A 136 -14.14 -9.75 3.36
C VAL A 136 -14.78 -9.47 2.00
N PHE A 137 -14.84 -8.20 1.59
CA PHE A 137 -15.35 -7.82 0.28
C PHE A 137 -14.52 -8.42 -0.87
N LYS A 138 -13.19 -8.37 -0.79
CA LYS A 138 -12.30 -9.01 -1.78
C LYS A 138 -12.50 -10.53 -1.83
N MET A 139 -12.72 -11.19 -0.69
CA MET A 139 -13.06 -12.61 -0.65
C MET A 139 -14.40 -12.90 -1.33
N ALA A 140 -15.42 -12.08 -1.09
CA ALA A 140 -16.71 -12.22 -1.77
C ALA A 140 -16.56 -12.03 -3.29
N CYS A 141 -15.79 -11.04 -3.74
CA CYS A 141 -15.49 -10.81 -5.15
C CYS A 141 -14.74 -11.98 -5.80
N ALA A 142 -13.96 -12.76 -5.05
CA ALA A 142 -13.26 -13.93 -5.58
C ALA A 142 -14.18 -15.00 -6.13
N PHE A 143 -15.38 -15.16 -5.58
CA PHE A 143 -16.41 -16.09 -6.10
C PHE A 143 -16.94 -15.66 -7.47
N VAL A 144 -16.97 -14.36 -7.75
CA VAL A 144 -17.45 -13.80 -9.02
C VAL A 144 -16.31 -13.63 -10.03
N ALA A 145 -15.06 -13.73 -9.58
CA ALA A 145 -13.87 -13.51 -10.42
C ALA A 145 -13.79 -14.48 -11.62
N GLY A 146 -14.27 -15.72 -11.48
CA GLY A 146 -14.28 -16.72 -12.56
C GLY A 146 -15.07 -16.28 -13.78
N PRO A 147 -16.37 -15.95 -13.67
CA PRO A 147 -17.18 -15.40 -14.74
C PRO A 147 -16.63 -14.11 -15.33
N VAL A 148 -16.18 -13.18 -14.45
CA VAL A 148 -15.63 -11.87 -14.89
C VAL A 148 -14.40 -12.06 -15.77
N ARG A 149 -13.48 -12.95 -15.41
CA ARG A 149 -12.27 -13.24 -16.22
C ARG A 149 -12.58 -13.84 -17.59
N ARG A 150 -13.75 -14.46 -17.78
CA ARG A 150 -14.19 -14.95 -19.09
C ARG A 150 -14.75 -13.83 -19.97
N LEU A 151 -15.36 -12.83 -19.34
CA LEU A 151 -16.00 -11.71 -20.02
C LEU A 151 -15.02 -10.58 -20.35
N VAL A 152 -14.05 -10.33 -19.46
CA VAL A 152 -13.11 -9.22 -19.59
C VAL A 152 -11.79 -9.71 -20.20
N PRO A 153 -11.37 -9.18 -21.36
CA PRO A 153 -10.08 -9.54 -21.97
C PRO A 153 -8.90 -9.10 -21.07
N ARG A 154 -7.82 -9.87 -21.08
CA ARG A 154 -6.61 -9.60 -20.28
C ARG A 154 -6.05 -8.19 -20.49
N ALA A 155 -6.13 -7.69 -21.72
CA ALA A 155 -5.68 -6.34 -22.06
C ALA A 155 -6.41 -5.25 -21.29
N ALA A 156 -7.73 -5.41 -21.06
CA ALA A 156 -8.52 -4.44 -20.28
C ALA A 156 -8.12 -4.44 -18.79
N LEU A 157 -7.83 -5.62 -18.22
CA LEU A 157 -7.34 -5.73 -16.84
C LEU A 157 -5.96 -5.08 -16.66
N LEU A 158 -5.05 -5.30 -17.59
CA LEU A 158 -3.73 -4.64 -17.58
C LEU A 158 -3.85 -3.13 -17.79
N GLY A 159 -4.73 -2.70 -18.69
CA GLY A 159 -5.00 -1.28 -18.94
C GLY A 159 -5.55 -0.56 -17.70
N SER A 160 -6.44 -1.19 -16.95
CA SER A 160 -6.98 -0.61 -15.71
C SER A 160 -5.90 -0.41 -14.63
N LEU A 161 -4.98 -1.38 -14.47
CA LEU A 161 -3.85 -1.25 -13.54
C LEU A 161 -2.92 -0.12 -13.96
N THR A 162 -2.60 -0.01 -15.25
CA THR A 162 -1.79 1.08 -15.79
C THR A 162 -2.45 2.44 -15.57
N ALA A 163 -3.76 2.54 -15.80
CA ALA A 163 -4.52 3.77 -15.59
C ALA A 163 -4.50 4.21 -14.13
N ILE A 164 -4.65 3.28 -13.18
CA ILE A 164 -4.55 3.56 -11.74
C ILE A 164 -3.15 4.07 -11.39
N ALA A 165 -2.09 3.43 -11.89
CA ALA A 165 -0.72 3.85 -11.65
C ALA A 165 -0.45 5.27 -12.18
N LEU A 166 -0.88 5.58 -13.40
CA LEU A 166 -0.78 6.91 -13.99
C LEU A 166 -1.57 7.96 -13.20
N ALA A 167 -2.78 7.61 -12.76
CA ALA A 167 -3.61 8.51 -11.95
C ALA A 167 -2.91 8.84 -10.62
N LEU A 168 -2.31 7.86 -9.94
CA LEU A 168 -1.59 8.07 -8.69
C LEU A 168 -0.33 8.93 -8.88
N ILE A 169 0.45 8.67 -9.95
CA ILE A 169 1.66 9.44 -10.27
C ILE A 169 1.30 10.90 -10.56
N THR A 170 0.17 11.15 -11.22
CA THR A 170 -0.28 12.50 -11.56
C THR A 170 -0.92 13.23 -10.37
N PHE A 171 -1.63 12.49 -9.53
CA PHE A 171 -2.35 13.06 -8.38
C PHE A 171 -1.40 13.63 -7.33
N LEU A 172 -0.32 12.93 -6.99
CA LEU A 172 0.63 13.36 -5.96
C LEU A 172 1.27 14.73 -6.21
N PRO A 173 1.85 15.02 -7.39
CA PRO A 173 2.39 16.34 -7.70
C PRO A 173 1.31 17.44 -7.75
N ALA A 174 0.12 17.12 -8.25
CA ALA A 174 -0.99 18.08 -8.31
C ALA A 174 -1.45 18.46 -6.90
N TRP A 175 -1.64 17.48 -6.02
CA TRP A 175 -1.95 17.68 -4.61
C TRP A 175 -0.88 18.50 -3.89
N TRP A 176 0.39 18.17 -4.08
CA TRP A 176 1.51 18.89 -3.47
C TRP A 176 1.51 20.38 -3.86
N ARG A 177 1.24 20.69 -5.11
CA ARG A 177 1.15 22.07 -5.59
C ARG A 177 -0.05 22.84 -5.01
N SER A 178 -1.18 22.20 -4.84
CA SER A 178 -2.39 22.83 -4.29
C SER A 178 -2.31 23.03 -2.77
N SER A 179 -1.59 22.13 -2.06
CA SER A 179 -1.44 22.17 -0.61
C SER A 179 -0.23 23.00 -0.15
N ALA A 180 0.69 23.36 -1.06
CA ALA A 180 1.82 24.21 -0.72
C ALA A 180 1.28 25.59 -0.31
N PRO A 181 1.59 26.08 0.92
CA PRO A 181 1.22 27.44 1.29
C PRO A 181 1.79 28.39 0.23
N ALA A 182 0.96 29.31 -0.26
CA ALA A 182 1.37 30.32 -1.22
C ALA A 182 2.65 30.97 -0.67
N ARG A 183 3.80 30.58 -1.22
CA ARG A 183 5.06 31.25 -0.87
C ARG A 183 4.83 32.70 -1.20
N SER A 184 4.78 33.52 -0.18
CA SER A 184 4.62 34.96 -0.30
C SER A 184 5.64 35.43 -1.35
N ALA A 185 5.13 35.80 -2.52
CA ALA A 185 5.88 36.48 -3.58
C ALA A 185 6.16 37.93 -3.14
N GLY A 186 6.71 38.08 -1.95
CA GLY A 186 6.92 39.34 -1.30
C GLY A 186 8.24 39.40 -0.56
N SER A 187 9.35 39.51 -1.25
CA SER A 187 10.53 40.23 -0.73
C SER A 187 11.77 40.09 -1.64
N PHE A 188 11.58 40.22 -2.96
CA PHE A 188 12.71 40.50 -3.84
C PHE A 188 12.55 41.85 -4.52
N ARG A 189 12.10 42.85 -3.74
CA ARG A 189 12.02 44.23 -4.20
C ARG A 189 12.97 45.10 -3.40
N GLY A 190 14.11 45.44 -4.02
CA GLY A 190 14.79 46.69 -3.70
C GLY A 190 15.96 46.66 -2.74
N ARG A 191 17.07 46.06 -3.13
CA ARG A 191 18.35 46.73 -2.83
C ARG A 191 18.86 47.35 -4.13
N ARG A 192 18.35 48.52 -4.41
CA ARG A 192 19.09 49.42 -5.30
C ARG A 192 20.30 49.88 -4.51
N CYS A 193 21.49 49.57 -4.99
CA CYS A 193 22.71 50.22 -4.60
C CYS A 193 22.54 51.70 -4.88
N SER A 194 22.54 52.55 -3.85
CA SER A 194 22.87 53.98 -3.95
C SER A 194 24.38 54.04 -3.87
N ALA A 195 25.01 54.23 -5.03
CA ALA A 195 26.37 54.72 -5.13
C ALA A 195 26.28 56.25 -5.24
N ALA A 196 26.85 56.95 -4.30
CA ALA A 196 27.40 58.32 -4.38
C ALA A 196 28.58 58.41 -3.43
#